data_09411201df7c9a922ad0066ff787660d
#
_entry.id   09411201df7c9a922ad0066ff787660d
#
_cell.length_a   1.000
_cell.length_b   1.000
_cell.length_c   1.000
_cell.angle_alpha   90.00
_cell.angle_beta   90.00
_cell.angle_gamma   90.00
#
_symmetry.space_group_name_H-M   'P 1'
#
loop_
_entity.id
_entity.type
_entity.pdbx_description
1 polymer ?
#
loop_
_entity_poly.entity_id
_entity_poly.type
_entity_poly.pdbx_seq_one_letter_code
_entity_poly.pdbx_strand_id
1 'polypeptide(L)'
;MMNSINKQRKDIVEVAYRAKQGHLSSSMSVLEILNVLYKRIITFDSADPDSINNDKVILSKGHAALAQYAILHELGVITKEQFFSYSKFDSMLGEHPDRNKVPGICVSTGSLGHGLPNGVGIAAGYKAQSMKNKVYVIIGDGEANEGTVWEAAAVAAQLELDNLVCVADDNNSASHMPDLGDKFSAFGWDVINLKQGHDLELIEKALSTEHHRPLFVWAHTIKGYGCKIMENDPEGWHHHVISESEYNQLMEELS
;
A
#
# COMPACT_ATOMS: atom_id res chain seq x y z
N MET A 1 -14.03 4.04 -11.94
CA MET A 1 -12.86 3.95 -11.03
C MET A 1 -11.95 5.17 -11.15
N MET A 2 -11.45 5.57 -12.33
CA MET A 2 -10.55 6.74 -12.46
C MET A 2 -11.07 8.03 -11.82
N ASN A 3 -12.34 8.40 -12.03
CA ASN A 3 -12.94 9.57 -11.39
C ASN A 3 -12.96 9.47 -9.84
N SER A 4 -13.13 8.26 -9.31
CA SER A 4 -13.05 8.00 -7.87
C SER A 4 -11.62 8.17 -7.36
N ILE A 5 -10.61 7.66 -8.07
CA ILE A 5 -9.20 7.79 -7.71
C ILE A 5 -8.76 9.26 -7.74
N ASN A 6 -9.17 10.04 -8.74
CA ASN A 6 -8.88 11.47 -8.77
C ASN A 6 -9.53 12.23 -7.60
N LYS A 7 -10.75 11.84 -7.21
CA LYS A 7 -11.37 12.38 -6.00
C LYS A 7 -10.56 12.02 -4.75
N GLN A 8 -10.13 10.78 -4.62
CA GLN A 8 -9.27 10.36 -3.49
C GLN A 8 -7.97 11.16 -3.45
N ARG A 9 -7.31 11.42 -4.60
CA ARG A 9 -6.13 12.30 -4.65
C ARG A 9 -6.43 13.70 -4.10
N LYS A 10 -7.54 14.32 -4.52
CA LYS A 10 -7.96 15.63 -4.00
C LYS A 10 -8.17 15.60 -2.49
N ASP A 11 -8.89 14.58 -2.01
CA ASP A 11 -9.18 14.42 -0.58
C ASP A 11 -7.89 14.21 0.23
N ILE A 12 -6.92 13.43 -0.28
CA ILE A 12 -5.59 13.21 0.32
C ILE A 12 -4.81 14.52 0.39
N VAL A 13 -4.75 15.29 -0.70
CA VAL A 13 -4.08 16.61 -0.74
C VAL A 13 -4.69 17.56 0.28
N GLU A 14 -6.01 17.63 0.34
CA GLU A 14 -6.70 18.52 1.27
C GLU A 14 -6.46 18.13 2.74
N VAL A 15 -6.51 16.83 3.05
CA VAL A 15 -6.24 16.32 4.40
C VAL A 15 -4.82 16.62 4.84
N ALA A 16 -3.83 16.34 3.98
CA ALA A 16 -2.43 16.61 4.27
C ALA A 16 -2.12 18.11 4.42
N TYR A 17 -2.70 18.94 3.57
CA TYR A 17 -2.57 20.40 3.68
C TYR A 17 -3.11 20.94 5.02
N ARG A 18 -4.29 20.46 5.44
CA ARG A 18 -4.89 20.83 6.74
C ARG A 18 -4.11 20.32 7.94
N ALA A 19 -3.55 19.11 7.82
CA ALA A 19 -2.73 18.51 8.87
C ALA A 19 -1.32 19.11 8.93
N LYS A 20 -0.86 19.79 7.87
CA LYS A 20 0.53 20.23 7.65
C LYS A 20 1.52 19.09 7.80
N GLN A 21 1.14 17.93 7.31
CA GLN A 21 1.87 16.68 7.52
C GLN A 21 1.42 15.62 6.50
N GLY A 22 2.32 14.69 6.18
CA GLY A 22 2.02 13.50 5.37
C GLY A 22 3.07 13.24 4.30
N HIS A 23 3.13 11.96 3.92
CA HIS A 23 3.99 11.49 2.82
C HIS A 23 3.15 11.38 1.55
N LEU A 24 2.79 12.54 0.96
CA LEU A 24 1.85 12.59 -0.16
C LEU A 24 2.35 11.79 -1.37
N SER A 25 3.56 12.06 -1.82
CA SER A 25 4.10 11.43 -3.03
C SER A 25 4.11 9.90 -2.93
N SER A 26 4.38 9.36 -1.73
CA SER A 26 4.33 7.92 -1.46
C SER A 26 2.90 7.37 -1.41
N SER A 27 1.92 8.20 -1.02
CA SER A 27 0.50 7.83 -1.05
C SER A 27 -0.04 7.84 -2.48
N MET A 28 0.39 8.79 -3.30
CA MET A 28 -0.01 8.88 -4.72
C MET A 28 0.52 7.69 -5.55
N SER A 29 1.74 7.20 -5.28
CA SER A 29 2.33 6.11 -6.05
C SER A 29 1.60 4.77 -5.88
N VAL A 30 1.00 4.52 -4.73
CA VAL A 30 0.39 3.22 -4.37
C VAL A 30 -1.14 3.20 -4.52
N LEU A 31 -1.75 4.32 -4.85
CA LEU A 31 -3.20 4.50 -4.79
C LEU A 31 -3.97 3.58 -5.76
N GLU A 32 -3.48 3.38 -6.98
CA GLU A 32 -4.07 2.46 -7.96
C GLU A 32 -4.01 1.01 -7.48
N ILE A 33 -2.86 0.59 -6.95
CA ILE A 33 -2.65 -0.77 -6.42
C ILE A 33 -3.65 -1.04 -5.30
N LEU A 34 -3.79 -0.13 -4.34
CA LEU A 34 -4.75 -0.27 -3.24
C LEU A 34 -6.20 -0.26 -3.73
N ASN A 35 -6.54 0.62 -4.71
CA ASN A 35 -7.88 0.64 -5.29
C ASN A 35 -8.25 -0.69 -5.95
N VAL A 36 -7.34 -1.27 -6.74
CA VAL A 36 -7.57 -2.57 -7.38
C VAL A 36 -7.69 -3.66 -6.33
N LEU A 37 -6.79 -3.70 -5.34
CA LEU A 37 -6.86 -4.67 -4.24
C LEU A 37 -8.22 -4.63 -3.56
N TYR A 38 -8.61 -3.51 -2.98
CA TYR A 38 -9.83 -3.42 -2.16
C TYR A 38 -11.14 -3.53 -2.95
N LYS A 39 -11.15 -3.15 -4.25
CA LYS A 39 -12.39 -3.07 -5.03
C LYS A 39 -12.59 -4.22 -6.02
N ARG A 40 -11.52 -4.98 -6.34
CA ARG A 40 -11.60 -6.01 -7.38
C ARG A 40 -11.02 -7.36 -6.98
N ILE A 41 -10.12 -7.40 -6.02
CA ILE A 41 -9.32 -8.60 -5.74
C ILE A 41 -9.72 -9.27 -4.43
N ILE A 42 -9.69 -8.54 -3.31
CA ILE A 42 -9.85 -9.13 -1.98
C ILE A 42 -11.31 -9.34 -1.61
N THR A 43 -11.54 -10.35 -0.80
CA THR A 43 -12.77 -10.48 -0.02
C THR A 43 -12.65 -9.57 1.20
N PHE A 44 -13.46 -8.52 1.24
CA PHE A 44 -13.44 -7.55 2.34
C PHE A 44 -14.87 -7.07 2.64
N ASP A 45 -15.34 -7.35 3.85
CA ASP A 45 -16.62 -6.87 4.36
C ASP A 45 -16.40 -5.54 5.11
N SER A 46 -16.84 -4.44 4.51
CA SER A 46 -16.72 -3.12 5.13
C SER A 46 -17.64 -2.92 6.33
N ALA A 47 -18.68 -3.76 6.52
CA ALA A 47 -19.53 -3.74 7.70
C ALA A 47 -18.90 -4.47 8.90
N ASP A 48 -17.99 -5.44 8.64
CA ASP A 48 -17.17 -6.11 9.64
C ASP A 48 -15.69 -6.12 9.18
N PRO A 49 -15.02 -4.95 9.19
CA PRO A 49 -13.70 -4.78 8.58
C PRO A 49 -12.60 -5.59 9.29
N ASP A 50 -12.80 -5.98 10.53
CA ASP A 50 -11.86 -6.78 11.32
C ASP A 50 -12.13 -8.28 11.26
N SER A 51 -13.17 -8.70 10.51
CA SER A 51 -13.54 -10.11 10.35
C SER A 51 -12.35 -10.99 10.01
N ILE A 52 -12.29 -12.17 10.64
CA ILE A 52 -11.29 -13.19 10.31
C ILE A 52 -11.48 -13.75 8.89
N ASN A 53 -12.70 -13.63 8.34
CA ASN A 53 -13.03 -14.10 7.00
C ASN A 53 -12.56 -13.14 5.90
N ASN A 54 -12.15 -11.93 6.25
CA ASN A 54 -11.58 -10.99 5.30
C ASN A 54 -10.16 -11.39 4.92
N ASP A 55 -9.80 -11.24 3.65
CA ASP A 55 -8.40 -11.20 3.23
C ASP A 55 -7.68 -10.04 3.95
N LYS A 56 -6.38 -10.14 4.08
CA LYS A 56 -5.61 -9.12 4.81
C LYS A 56 -4.72 -8.32 3.87
N VAL A 57 -4.79 -7.00 4.03
CA VAL A 57 -3.90 -6.06 3.33
C VAL A 57 -3.01 -5.38 4.36
N ILE A 58 -1.70 -5.52 4.18
CA ILE A 58 -0.67 -4.90 5.01
C ILE A 58 0.06 -3.87 4.17
N LEU A 59 -0.12 -2.60 4.47
CA LEU A 59 0.67 -1.53 3.88
C LEU A 59 1.98 -1.40 4.67
N SER A 60 3.00 -2.18 4.28
CA SER A 60 4.28 -2.24 4.97
C SER A 60 5.03 -0.90 4.93
N LYS A 61 4.98 -0.20 3.77
CA LYS A 61 5.37 1.21 3.66
C LYS A 61 4.35 2.12 4.36
N GLY A 62 4.29 2.01 5.69
CA GLY A 62 3.23 2.62 6.50
C GLY A 62 3.11 4.15 6.36
N HIS A 63 4.17 4.84 5.92
CA HIS A 63 4.14 6.26 5.63
C HIS A 63 3.18 6.64 4.48
N ALA A 64 2.73 5.68 3.65
CA ALA A 64 1.69 5.89 2.65
C ALA A 64 0.25 5.70 3.18
N ALA A 65 0.06 5.73 4.49
CA ALA A 65 -1.22 5.47 5.18
C ALA A 65 -2.40 6.28 4.63
N LEU A 66 -2.20 7.54 4.20
CA LEU A 66 -3.26 8.38 3.65
C LEU A 66 -3.95 7.72 2.45
N ALA A 67 -3.23 6.98 1.61
CA ALA A 67 -3.84 6.23 0.51
C ALA A 67 -4.78 5.14 1.02
N GLN A 68 -4.36 4.36 2.02
CA GLN A 68 -5.21 3.32 2.61
C GLN A 68 -6.40 3.92 3.36
N TYR A 69 -6.22 5.01 4.09
CA TYR A 69 -7.31 5.70 4.77
C TYR A 69 -8.35 6.28 3.79
N ALA A 70 -7.91 6.82 2.63
CA ALA A 70 -8.84 7.28 1.60
C ALA A 70 -9.69 6.15 1.02
N ILE A 71 -9.13 4.95 0.87
CA ILE A 71 -9.88 3.75 0.47
C ILE A 71 -10.88 3.34 1.55
N LEU A 72 -10.44 3.24 2.81
CA LEU A 72 -11.30 2.86 3.93
C LEU A 72 -12.44 3.88 4.13
N HIS A 73 -12.17 5.17 3.88
CA HIS A 73 -13.21 6.19 3.87
C HIS A 73 -14.22 5.98 2.74
N GLU A 74 -13.77 5.71 1.53
CA GLU A 74 -14.68 5.46 0.40
C GLU A 74 -15.52 4.20 0.59
N LEU A 75 -14.98 3.18 1.26
CA LEU A 75 -15.70 1.95 1.61
C LEU A 75 -16.64 2.11 2.81
N GLY A 76 -16.66 3.29 3.45
CA GLY A 76 -17.52 3.58 4.59
C GLY A 76 -17.04 3.01 5.93
N VAL A 77 -15.82 2.47 5.99
CA VAL A 77 -15.20 1.95 7.23
C VAL A 77 -14.87 3.09 8.19
N ILE A 78 -14.42 4.22 7.67
CA ILE A 78 -14.18 5.46 8.43
C ILE A 78 -15.02 6.60 7.88
N THR A 79 -15.53 7.46 8.77
CA THR A 79 -16.36 8.60 8.36
C THR A 79 -15.52 9.70 7.73
N LYS A 80 -16.19 10.66 7.07
CA LYS A 80 -15.52 11.86 6.55
C LYS A 80 -14.85 12.66 7.66
N GLU A 81 -15.50 12.83 8.79
CA GLU A 81 -14.97 13.56 9.96
C GLU A 81 -13.71 12.88 10.50
N GLN A 82 -13.72 11.55 10.58
CA GLN A 82 -12.55 10.77 10.98
C GLN A 82 -11.41 10.93 9.98
N PHE A 83 -11.68 10.82 8.67
CA PHE A 83 -10.66 10.98 7.64
C PHE A 83 -10.02 12.39 7.70
N PHE A 84 -10.84 13.44 7.85
CA PHE A 84 -10.35 14.82 7.96
C PHE A 84 -9.78 15.19 9.34
N SER A 85 -9.76 14.25 10.29
CA SER A 85 -9.06 14.39 11.57
C SER A 85 -7.61 13.88 11.55
N TYR A 86 -7.14 13.36 10.40
CA TYR A 86 -5.78 12.81 10.25
C TYR A 86 -4.73 13.67 10.95
N SER A 87 -3.86 12.99 11.70
CA SER A 87 -2.73 13.57 12.45
C SER A 87 -3.08 14.68 13.46
N LYS A 88 -4.37 14.87 13.78
CA LYS A 88 -4.77 15.77 14.88
C LYS A 88 -4.65 15.06 16.22
N PHE A 89 -4.57 15.86 17.30
CA PHE A 89 -4.66 15.33 18.66
C PHE A 89 -5.95 14.49 18.82
N ASP A 90 -5.84 13.34 19.50
CA ASP A 90 -6.92 12.35 19.68
C ASP A 90 -7.50 11.73 18.40
N SER A 91 -6.93 11.96 17.21
CA SER A 91 -7.33 11.25 16.00
C SER A 91 -6.95 9.77 16.07
N MET A 92 -7.84 8.92 15.56
CA MET A 92 -7.51 7.53 15.30
C MET A 92 -6.53 7.35 14.14
N LEU A 93 -6.42 8.34 13.25
CA LEU A 93 -5.60 8.30 12.04
C LEU A 93 -4.28 9.04 12.27
N GLY A 94 -3.23 8.27 12.53
CA GLY A 94 -1.85 8.76 12.59
C GLY A 94 -1.16 8.72 11.23
N GLU A 95 0.09 9.17 11.17
CA GLU A 95 0.93 9.10 9.95
C GLU A 95 1.18 7.66 9.48
N HIS A 96 1.08 6.72 10.40
CA HIS A 96 1.24 5.28 10.13
C HIS A 96 0.00 4.52 10.60
N PRO A 97 -0.37 3.41 9.94
CA PRO A 97 -1.52 2.61 10.33
C PRO A 97 -1.35 2.01 11.73
N ASP A 98 -2.39 2.11 12.55
CA ASP A 98 -2.43 1.51 13.89
C ASP A 98 -3.64 0.57 14.01
N ARG A 99 -3.38 -0.74 14.12
CA ARG A 99 -4.43 -1.77 14.20
C ARG A 99 -5.33 -1.64 15.44
N ASN A 100 -4.83 -0.99 16.49
CA ASN A 100 -5.61 -0.83 17.72
C ASN A 100 -6.57 0.36 17.65
N LYS A 101 -6.45 1.19 16.63
CA LYS A 101 -7.24 2.42 16.45
C LYS A 101 -8.12 2.41 15.21
N VAL A 102 -7.63 1.84 14.10
CA VAL A 102 -8.28 1.96 12.80
C VAL A 102 -8.88 0.62 12.39
N PRO A 103 -10.21 0.50 12.30
CA PRO A 103 -10.87 -0.71 11.82
C PRO A 103 -10.40 -1.08 10.40
N GLY A 104 -10.20 -2.38 10.16
CA GLY A 104 -9.71 -2.89 8.88
C GLY A 104 -8.19 -2.83 8.70
N ILE A 105 -7.46 -2.27 9.66
CA ILE A 105 -5.99 -2.34 9.71
C ILE A 105 -5.57 -3.56 10.52
N CYS A 106 -5.05 -4.59 9.86
CA CYS A 106 -4.72 -5.85 10.53
C CYS A 106 -3.34 -5.84 11.23
N VAL A 107 -2.43 -4.96 10.82
CA VAL A 107 -1.07 -4.82 11.38
C VAL A 107 -0.71 -3.34 11.47
N SER A 108 -0.20 -2.90 12.63
CA SER A 108 0.43 -1.58 12.75
C SER A 108 1.76 -1.59 12.02
N THR A 109 2.00 -0.59 11.16
CA THR A 109 3.21 -0.47 10.35
C THR A 109 3.86 0.90 10.53
N GLY A 110 5.03 1.11 9.93
CA GLY A 110 5.83 2.35 10.05
C GLY A 110 7.31 2.04 10.19
N SER A 111 7.67 1.01 10.95
CA SER A 111 9.03 0.45 10.92
C SER A 111 9.18 -0.38 9.66
N LEU A 112 9.97 0.13 8.69
CA LEU A 112 10.16 -0.53 7.40
C LEU A 112 10.73 -1.94 7.56
N GLY A 113 10.39 -2.82 6.62
CA GLY A 113 10.80 -4.22 6.60
C GLY A 113 9.95 -5.16 7.48
N HIS A 114 9.05 -4.65 8.32
CA HIS A 114 8.31 -5.48 9.29
C HIS A 114 6.92 -5.93 8.80
N GLY A 115 6.37 -5.32 7.75
CA GLY A 115 5.07 -5.74 7.21
C GLY A 115 5.12 -7.13 6.58
N LEU A 116 6.17 -7.44 5.80
CA LEU A 116 6.28 -8.73 5.15
C LEU A 116 6.44 -9.90 6.14
N PRO A 117 7.30 -9.85 7.18
CA PRO A 117 7.35 -10.88 8.23
C PRO A 117 5.99 -11.11 8.92
N ASN A 118 5.25 -10.03 9.22
CA ASN A 118 3.89 -10.14 9.77
C ASN A 118 2.95 -10.85 8.79
N GLY A 119 3.03 -10.50 7.50
CA GLY A 119 2.26 -11.14 6.43
C GLY A 119 2.54 -12.64 6.33
N VAL A 120 3.82 -13.04 6.41
CA VAL A 120 4.25 -14.46 6.45
C VAL A 120 3.61 -15.18 7.63
N GLY A 121 3.64 -14.58 8.84
CA GLY A 121 3.03 -15.19 10.02
C GLY A 121 1.52 -15.37 9.89
N ILE A 122 0.81 -14.38 9.34
CA ILE A 122 -0.64 -14.45 9.13
C ILE A 122 -0.98 -15.49 8.05
N ALA A 123 -0.26 -15.50 6.92
CA ALA A 123 -0.47 -16.46 5.84
C ALA A 123 -0.21 -17.90 6.29
N ALA A 124 0.84 -18.13 7.05
CA ALA A 124 1.14 -19.43 7.66
C ALA A 124 0.03 -19.87 8.63
N GLY A 125 -0.48 -18.92 9.45
CA GLY A 125 -1.60 -19.17 10.36
C GLY A 125 -2.88 -19.56 9.63
N TYR A 126 -3.23 -18.91 8.53
CA TYR A 126 -4.37 -19.27 7.69
C TYR A 126 -4.18 -20.65 7.06
N LYS A 127 -3.00 -20.93 6.50
CA LYS A 127 -2.69 -22.25 5.90
C LYS A 127 -2.77 -23.39 6.92
N ALA A 128 -2.24 -23.18 8.12
CA ALA A 128 -2.30 -24.16 9.21
C ALA A 128 -3.75 -24.47 9.66
N GLN A 129 -4.64 -23.49 9.55
CA GLN A 129 -6.06 -23.65 9.86
C GLN A 129 -6.93 -24.07 8.66
N SER A 130 -6.30 -24.36 7.51
CA SER A 130 -6.99 -24.68 6.24
C SER A 130 -7.96 -23.58 5.78
N MET A 131 -7.73 -22.34 6.16
CA MET A 131 -8.46 -21.18 5.69
C MET A 131 -7.97 -20.79 4.29
N LYS A 132 -8.90 -20.28 3.45
CA LYS A 132 -8.59 -19.90 2.06
C LYS A 132 -8.24 -18.44 1.90
N ASN A 133 -8.18 -17.69 2.98
CA ASN A 133 -7.87 -16.28 2.97
C ASN A 133 -6.47 -16.01 2.42
N LYS A 134 -6.36 -14.93 1.69
CA LYS A 134 -5.09 -14.44 1.16
C LYS A 134 -4.55 -13.27 1.98
N VAL A 135 -3.25 -13.08 1.93
CA VAL A 135 -2.55 -11.97 2.56
C VAL A 135 -1.79 -11.20 1.48
N TYR A 136 -2.03 -9.91 1.41
CA TYR A 136 -1.38 -8.99 0.49
C TYR A 136 -0.53 -8.02 1.29
N VAL A 137 0.75 -7.95 0.97
CA VAL A 137 1.70 -7.04 1.61
C VAL A 137 2.26 -6.08 0.58
N ILE A 138 2.15 -4.77 0.83
CA ILE A 138 2.70 -3.75 -0.06
C ILE A 138 3.95 -3.17 0.59
N ILE A 139 5.10 -3.40 -0.04
CA ILE A 139 6.40 -2.84 0.34
C ILE A 139 6.80 -1.70 -0.59
N GLY A 140 7.73 -0.85 -0.17
CA GLY A 140 8.41 0.10 -1.04
C GLY A 140 9.74 -0.44 -1.55
N ASP A 141 10.27 0.13 -2.64
CA ASP A 141 11.60 -0.18 -3.18
C ASP A 141 12.71 0.08 -2.16
N GLY A 142 12.68 1.21 -1.48
CA GLY A 142 13.64 1.53 -0.40
C GLY A 142 13.52 0.58 0.80
N GLU A 143 12.32 0.11 1.11
CA GLU A 143 12.08 -0.87 2.17
C GLU A 143 12.73 -2.23 1.89
N ALA A 144 12.94 -2.57 0.63
CA ALA A 144 13.62 -3.81 0.25
C ALA A 144 15.10 -3.86 0.69
N ASN A 145 15.69 -2.75 1.16
CA ASN A 145 17.02 -2.74 1.79
C ASN A 145 17.01 -3.29 3.23
N GLU A 146 15.84 -3.46 3.84
CA GLU A 146 15.74 -4.05 5.18
C GLU A 146 15.97 -5.57 5.14
N GLY A 147 16.86 -6.08 5.99
CA GLY A 147 17.22 -7.50 6.04
C GLY A 147 16.03 -8.41 6.32
N THR A 148 15.08 -7.94 7.14
CA THR A 148 13.85 -8.67 7.51
C THR A 148 12.95 -8.99 6.32
N VAL A 149 12.99 -8.20 5.25
CA VAL A 149 12.28 -8.50 3.98
C VAL A 149 12.81 -9.81 3.38
N TRP A 150 14.12 -9.99 3.35
CA TRP A 150 14.77 -11.17 2.76
C TRP A 150 14.66 -12.40 3.64
N GLU A 151 14.74 -12.24 4.96
CA GLU A 151 14.43 -13.31 5.91
C GLU A 151 13.01 -13.81 5.73
N ALA A 152 12.04 -12.89 5.63
CA ALA A 152 10.64 -13.23 5.39
C ALA A 152 10.43 -13.90 4.03
N ALA A 153 11.11 -13.43 2.97
CA ALA A 153 11.04 -14.02 1.64
C ALA A 153 11.52 -15.48 1.64
N ALA A 154 12.63 -15.77 2.34
CA ALA A 154 13.14 -17.13 2.48
C ALA A 154 12.15 -18.05 3.23
N VAL A 155 11.59 -17.57 4.36
CA VAL A 155 10.63 -18.33 5.17
C VAL A 155 9.32 -18.59 4.42
N ALA A 156 8.80 -17.58 3.69
CA ALA A 156 7.58 -17.73 2.89
C ALA A 156 7.72 -18.82 1.83
N ALA A 157 8.85 -18.86 1.13
CA ALA A 157 9.13 -19.90 0.14
C ALA A 157 9.29 -21.29 0.79
N GLN A 158 9.99 -21.37 1.93
CA GLN A 158 10.16 -22.63 2.67
C GLN A 158 8.83 -23.21 3.16
N LEU A 159 7.89 -22.35 3.55
CA LEU A 159 6.54 -22.75 4.00
C LEU A 159 5.55 -22.89 2.84
N GLU A 160 6.00 -22.68 1.60
CA GLU A 160 5.17 -22.75 0.38
C GLU A 160 3.88 -21.94 0.51
N LEU A 161 3.96 -20.69 0.95
CA LEU A 161 2.80 -19.83 1.22
C LEU A 161 2.14 -19.32 -0.08
N ASP A 162 1.38 -20.18 -0.73
CA ASP A 162 0.61 -19.90 -1.94
C ASP A 162 -0.57 -18.93 -1.71
N ASN A 163 -0.83 -18.57 -0.47
CA ASN A 163 -1.81 -17.57 -0.05
C ASN A 163 -1.18 -16.21 0.32
N LEU A 164 0.11 -15.99 0.01
CA LEU A 164 0.82 -14.75 0.25
C LEU A 164 1.22 -14.06 -1.07
N VAL A 165 0.84 -12.79 -1.19
CA VAL A 165 1.23 -11.92 -2.30
C VAL A 165 1.98 -10.72 -1.74
N CYS A 166 3.20 -10.47 -2.21
CA CYS A 166 3.96 -9.26 -1.93
C CYS A 166 4.01 -8.38 -3.17
N VAL A 167 3.62 -7.12 -3.03
CA VAL A 167 3.67 -6.12 -4.11
C VAL A 167 4.73 -5.10 -3.76
N ALA A 168 5.72 -4.90 -4.62
CA ALA A 168 6.65 -3.79 -4.49
C ALA A 168 6.13 -2.58 -5.27
N ASP A 169 5.89 -1.47 -4.57
CA ASP A 169 5.70 -0.15 -5.15
C ASP A 169 7.10 0.41 -5.45
N ASP A 170 7.62 0.03 -6.63
CA ASP A 170 8.95 0.43 -7.11
C ASP A 170 8.84 1.74 -7.88
N ASN A 171 8.96 2.84 -7.16
CA ASN A 171 8.88 4.19 -7.69
C ASN A 171 10.26 4.87 -7.85
N ASN A 172 11.33 4.10 -7.69
CA ASN A 172 12.73 4.49 -7.91
C ASN A 172 13.13 5.76 -7.14
N SER A 173 12.61 5.95 -5.93
CA SER A 173 12.74 7.20 -5.17
C SER A 173 13.66 7.13 -3.96
N ALA A 174 14.26 5.99 -3.66
CA ALA A 174 15.13 5.82 -2.50
C ALA A 174 16.42 5.10 -2.91
N SER A 175 17.20 4.66 -1.93
CA SER A 175 18.34 3.76 -2.18
C SER A 175 17.82 2.52 -2.92
N HIS A 176 17.77 2.64 -4.22
CA HIS A 176 17.19 1.64 -5.11
C HIS A 176 17.96 0.33 -5.00
N MET A 177 17.25 -0.75 -4.68
CA MET A 177 17.80 -2.10 -4.80
C MET A 177 17.45 -2.63 -6.19
N PRO A 178 18.44 -2.81 -7.08
CA PRO A 178 18.17 -3.27 -8.44
C PRO A 178 17.68 -4.73 -8.43
N ASP A 179 16.99 -5.12 -9.51
CA ASP A 179 16.63 -6.51 -9.82
C ASP A 179 15.84 -7.22 -8.71
N LEU A 180 14.85 -6.52 -8.11
CA LEU A 180 14.01 -7.09 -7.05
C LEU A 180 13.34 -8.39 -7.49
N GLY A 181 12.86 -8.44 -8.73
CA GLY A 181 12.22 -9.63 -9.28
C GLY A 181 13.14 -10.84 -9.28
N ASP A 182 14.39 -10.68 -9.72
CA ASP A 182 15.37 -11.76 -9.78
C ASP A 182 15.73 -12.26 -8.37
N LYS A 183 15.81 -11.34 -7.40
CA LYS A 183 16.08 -11.70 -6.00
C LYS A 183 14.94 -12.50 -5.39
N PHE A 184 13.67 -12.06 -5.53
CA PHE A 184 12.54 -12.84 -5.05
C PHE A 184 12.42 -14.19 -5.77
N SER A 185 12.68 -14.24 -7.07
CA SER A 185 12.74 -15.49 -7.84
C SER A 185 13.82 -16.45 -7.30
N ALA A 186 15.00 -15.93 -6.93
CA ALA A 186 16.08 -16.72 -6.33
C ALA A 186 15.70 -17.30 -4.96
N PHE A 187 14.81 -16.66 -4.22
CA PHE A 187 14.21 -17.19 -3.00
C PHE A 187 13.09 -18.21 -3.25
N GLY A 188 12.70 -18.45 -4.51
CA GLY A 188 11.68 -19.45 -4.86
C GLY A 188 10.26 -18.90 -4.97
N TRP A 189 10.08 -17.60 -5.10
CA TRP A 189 8.78 -16.95 -5.37
C TRP A 189 8.42 -17.02 -6.85
N ASP A 190 7.13 -17.07 -7.15
CA ASP A 190 6.63 -16.71 -8.47
C ASP A 190 6.72 -15.19 -8.63
N VAL A 191 7.12 -14.70 -9.81
CA VAL A 191 7.39 -13.27 -10.02
C VAL A 191 6.65 -12.75 -11.24
N ILE A 192 5.97 -11.60 -11.06
CA ILE A 192 5.38 -10.82 -12.14
C ILE A 192 6.05 -9.46 -12.19
N ASN A 193 6.70 -9.14 -13.31
CA ASN A 193 7.26 -7.82 -13.56
C ASN A 193 6.20 -6.93 -14.21
N LEU A 194 5.53 -6.09 -13.43
CA LEU A 194 4.46 -5.20 -13.86
C LEU A 194 5.04 -3.83 -14.27
N LYS A 195 5.30 -3.64 -15.56
CA LYS A 195 5.93 -2.43 -16.11
C LYS A 195 5.09 -1.16 -16.03
N GLN A 196 3.77 -1.29 -15.90
CA GLN A 196 2.82 -0.17 -15.84
C GLN A 196 2.01 -0.27 -14.54
N GLY A 197 2.65 0.09 -13.42
CA GLY A 197 2.11 -0.04 -12.07
C GLY A 197 0.93 0.89 -11.74
N HIS A 198 0.49 1.72 -12.69
CA HIS A 198 -0.70 2.57 -12.58
C HIS A 198 -1.84 2.15 -13.52
N ASP A 199 -1.64 1.14 -14.37
CA ASP A 199 -2.70 0.60 -15.22
C ASP A 199 -3.57 -0.37 -14.42
N LEU A 200 -4.84 0.00 -14.21
CA LEU A 200 -5.77 -0.74 -13.35
C LEU A 200 -6.04 -2.17 -13.84
N GLU A 201 -6.11 -2.36 -15.16
CA GLU A 201 -6.39 -3.67 -15.75
C GLU A 201 -5.16 -4.59 -15.67
N LEU A 202 -3.96 -4.02 -15.85
CA LEU A 202 -2.72 -4.77 -15.71
C LEU A 202 -2.42 -5.11 -14.26
N ILE A 203 -2.74 -4.22 -13.30
CA ILE A 203 -2.65 -4.50 -11.87
C ILE A 203 -3.60 -5.65 -11.50
N GLU A 204 -4.87 -5.56 -11.92
CA GLU A 204 -5.87 -6.61 -11.66
C GLU A 204 -5.41 -7.95 -12.23
N LYS A 205 -4.95 -7.97 -13.47
CA LYS A 205 -4.43 -9.17 -14.11
C LYS A 205 -3.26 -9.78 -13.33
N ALA A 206 -2.31 -8.95 -12.90
CA ALA A 206 -1.16 -9.41 -12.12
C ALA A 206 -1.58 -10.02 -10.78
N LEU A 207 -2.49 -9.35 -10.06
CA LEU A 207 -2.94 -9.78 -8.73
C LEU A 207 -3.91 -10.98 -8.78
N SER A 208 -4.56 -11.22 -9.93
CA SER A 208 -5.45 -12.36 -10.16
C SER A 208 -4.75 -13.59 -10.74
N THR A 209 -3.44 -13.51 -11.01
CA THR A 209 -2.69 -14.63 -11.58
C THR A 209 -2.67 -15.82 -10.61
N GLU A 210 -3.01 -17.01 -11.11
CA GLU A 210 -2.87 -18.24 -10.34
C GLU A 210 -1.39 -18.52 -10.07
N HIS A 211 -1.10 -18.90 -8.83
CA HIS A 211 0.24 -19.22 -8.38
C HIS A 211 0.20 -20.33 -7.32
N HIS A 212 1.27 -21.10 -7.23
CA HIS A 212 1.40 -22.23 -6.30
C HIS A 212 2.53 -22.05 -5.27
N ARG A 213 3.22 -20.93 -5.36
CA ARG A 213 4.26 -20.45 -4.44
C ARG A 213 3.90 -19.02 -4.02
N PRO A 214 4.53 -18.45 -3.01
CA PRO A 214 4.29 -17.04 -2.73
C PRO A 214 4.57 -16.19 -3.98
N LEU A 215 3.70 -15.21 -4.24
CA LEU A 215 3.76 -14.36 -5.43
C LEU A 215 4.38 -13.00 -5.12
N PHE A 216 5.36 -12.62 -5.91
CA PHE A 216 5.92 -11.27 -5.92
C PHE A 216 5.49 -10.50 -7.16
N VAL A 217 4.80 -9.37 -6.98
CA VAL A 217 4.45 -8.45 -8.05
C VAL A 217 5.36 -7.23 -7.96
N TRP A 218 6.29 -7.12 -8.90
CA TRP A 218 7.20 -5.98 -9.00
C TRP A 218 6.56 -4.89 -9.84
N ALA A 219 5.85 -3.97 -9.19
CA ALA A 219 5.10 -2.91 -9.85
C ALA A 219 5.96 -1.64 -10.00
N HIS A 220 6.30 -1.31 -11.26
CA HIS A 220 6.99 -0.07 -11.58
C HIS A 220 6.00 1.08 -11.58
N THR A 221 6.14 1.98 -10.63
CA THR A 221 5.26 3.10 -10.39
C THR A 221 6.00 4.44 -10.52
N ILE A 222 5.28 5.52 -10.35
CA ILE A 222 5.82 6.89 -10.35
C ILE A 222 5.47 7.51 -9.01
N LYS A 223 6.48 7.99 -8.28
CA LYS A 223 6.29 8.71 -7.04
C LYS A 223 5.56 10.02 -7.30
N GLY A 224 4.46 10.27 -6.57
CA GLY A 224 3.65 11.45 -6.79
C GLY A 224 2.69 11.36 -7.98
N TYR A 225 2.46 10.16 -8.54
CA TYR A 225 1.66 9.95 -9.75
C TYR A 225 0.32 10.69 -9.76
N GLY A 226 0.05 11.36 -10.87
CA GLY A 226 -1.13 12.19 -11.08
C GLY A 226 -0.97 13.65 -10.61
N CYS A 227 0.19 14.00 -10.03
CA CYS A 227 0.52 15.36 -9.58
C CYS A 227 1.89 15.76 -10.14
N LYS A 228 1.91 16.52 -11.23
CA LYS A 228 3.15 16.85 -11.96
C LYS A 228 4.22 17.53 -11.10
N ILE A 229 3.80 18.39 -10.17
CA ILE A 229 4.73 19.04 -9.26
C ILE A 229 5.48 18.02 -8.38
N MET A 230 4.82 16.93 -7.99
CA MET A 230 5.44 15.84 -7.21
C MET A 230 6.28 14.91 -8.08
N GLU A 231 5.79 14.57 -9.28
CA GLU A 231 6.50 13.73 -10.24
C GLU A 231 7.84 14.34 -10.68
N ASN A 232 7.91 15.67 -10.78
CA ASN A 232 9.10 16.42 -11.18
C ASN A 232 10.14 16.58 -10.06
N ASP A 233 9.77 16.41 -8.79
CA ASP A 233 10.66 16.50 -7.64
C ASP A 233 10.32 15.42 -6.58
N PRO A 234 10.48 14.14 -6.92
CA PRO A 234 10.07 13.03 -6.05
C PRO A 234 10.82 12.98 -4.70
N GLU A 235 12.05 13.49 -4.66
CA GLU A 235 12.85 13.55 -3.42
C GLU A 235 12.39 14.68 -2.51
N GLY A 236 12.20 15.88 -3.04
CA GLY A 236 11.70 17.02 -2.28
C GLY A 236 10.32 16.79 -1.69
N TRP A 237 9.49 15.99 -2.38
CA TRP A 237 8.15 15.61 -1.93
C TRP A 237 8.09 14.36 -1.05
N HIS A 238 9.21 13.78 -0.64
CA HIS A 238 9.16 12.59 0.21
C HIS A 238 8.47 12.85 1.56
N HIS A 239 8.86 13.93 2.24
CA HIS A 239 8.22 14.43 3.46
C HIS A 239 8.15 15.96 3.37
N HIS A 240 7.08 16.47 2.76
CA HIS A 240 6.93 17.88 2.45
C HIS A 240 5.67 18.47 3.08
N VAL A 241 5.82 19.63 3.70
CA VAL A 241 4.68 20.40 4.22
C VAL A 241 4.17 21.32 3.13
N ILE A 242 2.96 21.05 2.65
CA ILE A 242 2.35 21.77 1.53
C ILE A 242 2.12 23.25 1.89
N SER A 243 2.64 24.17 1.08
CA SER A 243 2.30 25.59 1.12
C SER A 243 0.93 25.87 0.48
N GLU A 244 0.36 27.04 0.71
CA GLU A 244 -0.92 27.43 0.09
C GLU A 244 -0.82 27.52 -1.45
N SER A 245 0.29 27.98 -1.99
CA SER A 245 0.52 28.02 -3.44
C SER A 245 0.58 26.63 -4.06
N GLU A 246 1.28 25.71 -3.42
CA GLU A 246 1.37 24.31 -3.87
C GLU A 246 0.02 23.59 -3.75
N TYR A 247 -0.73 23.84 -2.67
CA TYR A 247 -2.09 23.32 -2.53
C TYR A 247 -2.99 23.74 -3.69
N ASN A 248 -2.99 25.04 -4.03
CA ASN A 248 -3.79 25.56 -5.14
C ASN A 248 -3.36 24.93 -6.48
N GLN A 249 -2.05 24.80 -6.72
CA GLN A 249 -1.52 24.15 -7.93
C GLN A 249 -1.94 22.68 -7.99
N LEU A 250 -1.80 21.92 -6.91
CA LEU A 250 -2.21 20.51 -6.87
C LEU A 250 -3.72 20.35 -7.12
N MET A 251 -4.54 21.21 -6.54
CA MET A 251 -6.00 21.16 -6.74
C MET A 251 -6.39 21.51 -8.18
N GLU A 252 -5.62 22.39 -8.86
CA GLU A 252 -5.79 22.68 -10.28
C GLU A 252 -5.37 21.49 -11.16
N GLU A 253 -4.20 20.90 -10.91
CA GLU A 253 -3.71 19.72 -11.65
C GLU A 253 -4.69 18.53 -11.57
N LEU A 254 -5.36 18.37 -10.45
CA LEU A 254 -6.33 17.28 -10.20
C LEU A 254 -7.75 17.61 -10.67
N SER A 255 -8.02 18.80 -11.19
CA SER A 255 -9.36 19.22 -11.64
C SER A 255 -9.64 18.79 -13.05
#